data_e68abd0d27274ebafb31e54943084b25
#
_entry.id   e68abd0d27274ebafb31e54943084b25
#
_cell.length_a   1.000
_cell.length_b   1.000
_cell.length_c   1.000
_cell.angle_alpha   90.00
_cell.angle_beta   90.00
_cell.angle_gamma   90.00
#
_symmetry.space_group_name_H-M   'P 1'
#
loop_
_entity.id
_entity.type
_entity.pdbx_description
1 polymer ?
#
loop_
_entity_poly.entity_id
_entity_poly.type
_entity_poly.pdbx_seq_one_letter_code
_entity_poly.pdbx_strand_id
1 'polypeptide(L)'
;MKVAALYDVHGNLPALEAVLAEVPEDAALVSGGDVFSGPMPAETLARLRGFGSRVHFIRGNADRDLGPYEERWRARYEWLMAQLTPEQHALTEAWPPTVTLEVDGLGRTLFCHGTPRSDLEAITAVTSDERLRGILSEVRERTVVCGHTHHQFDRVIDNMRVINAGSVGMPYEGQPGAYWALLGPDVEFRRTEYDLAAAADAIRATSYPDPEEKIELLTSPHSAEEAAEVLEQRALEGVP
;
A
#
# COMPACT_ATOMS: atom_id res chain seq x y z
N MET A 1 4.15 -19.66 -7.40
CA MET A 1 3.77 -19.53 -5.97
C MET A 1 2.54 -18.67 -5.85
N LYS A 2 1.75 -18.78 -4.76
CA LYS A 2 0.74 -17.77 -4.40
C LYS A 2 1.43 -16.58 -3.74
N VAL A 3 0.86 -15.39 -3.92
CA VAL A 3 1.36 -14.15 -3.32
C VAL A 3 0.19 -13.38 -2.70
N ALA A 4 0.32 -13.02 -1.41
CA ALA A 4 -0.54 -12.05 -0.77
C ALA A 4 0.08 -10.65 -0.95
N ALA A 5 -0.58 -9.79 -1.70
CA ALA A 5 -0.16 -8.43 -1.99
C ALA A 5 -0.80 -7.48 -0.98
N LEU A 6 -0.01 -6.99 -0.04
CA LEU A 6 -0.40 -6.11 1.06
C LEU A 6 0.25 -4.75 0.84
N TYR A 7 -0.55 -3.74 0.56
CA TYR A 7 -0.12 -2.38 0.25
C TYR A 7 -0.65 -1.40 1.28
N ASP A 8 0.03 -0.30 1.45
CA ASP A 8 -0.49 0.88 2.17
C ASP A 8 -1.02 0.51 3.57
N VAL A 9 -0.17 -0.16 4.37
CA VAL A 9 -0.52 -0.61 5.72
C VAL A 9 -0.65 0.57 6.68
N HIS A 10 0.13 1.64 6.45
CA HIS A 10 0.04 2.90 7.18
C HIS A 10 -0.02 2.73 8.70
N GLY A 11 0.85 1.89 9.25
CA GLY A 11 0.93 1.68 10.69
C GLY A 11 -0.36 1.19 11.35
N ASN A 12 -1.29 0.63 10.59
CA ASN A 12 -2.54 0.07 11.10
C ASN A 12 -2.35 -1.40 11.46
N LEU A 13 -1.74 -1.65 12.63
CA LEU A 13 -1.46 -3.00 13.10
C LEU A 13 -2.72 -3.86 13.25
N PRO A 14 -3.86 -3.37 13.80
CA PRO A 14 -5.08 -4.17 13.89
C PRO A 14 -5.60 -4.68 12.54
N ALA A 15 -5.59 -3.83 11.52
CA ALA A 15 -5.96 -4.24 10.16
C ALA A 15 -4.98 -5.27 9.59
N LEU A 16 -3.67 -5.04 9.77
CA LEU A 16 -2.64 -5.99 9.34
C LEU A 16 -2.80 -7.35 10.00
N GLU A 17 -3.02 -7.41 11.31
CA GLU A 17 -3.19 -8.69 12.03
C GLU A 17 -4.41 -9.46 11.52
N ALA A 18 -5.52 -8.78 11.26
CA ALA A 18 -6.71 -9.40 10.70
C ALA A 18 -6.43 -9.99 9.31
N VAL A 19 -5.78 -9.24 8.42
CA VAL A 19 -5.37 -9.74 7.09
C VAL A 19 -4.44 -10.93 7.20
N LEU A 20 -3.42 -10.85 8.05
CA LEU A 20 -2.44 -11.92 8.22
C LEU A 20 -3.04 -13.23 8.75
N ALA A 21 -4.17 -13.15 9.46
CA ALA A 21 -4.92 -14.34 9.89
C ALA A 21 -5.62 -15.08 8.73
N GLU A 22 -5.89 -14.38 7.62
CA GLU A 22 -6.52 -14.94 6.42
C GLU A 22 -5.52 -15.33 5.32
N VAL A 23 -4.26 -14.87 5.42
CA VAL A 23 -3.23 -15.20 4.43
C VAL A 23 -2.86 -16.67 4.49
N PRO A 24 -2.91 -17.41 3.36
CA PRO A 24 -2.51 -18.81 3.34
C PRO A 24 -1.05 -19.03 3.79
N GLU A 25 -0.82 -20.09 4.57
CA GLU A 25 0.53 -20.38 5.09
C GLU A 25 1.57 -20.59 3.99
N ASP A 26 1.15 -21.09 2.82
CA ASP A 26 2.00 -21.34 1.65
C ASP A 26 2.21 -20.12 0.75
N ALA A 27 1.56 -19.00 1.02
CA ALA A 27 1.71 -17.78 0.23
C ALA A 27 2.97 -16.99 0.65
N ALA A 28 3.67 -16.43 -0.33
CA ALA A 28 4.61 -15.36 -0.10
C ALA A 28 3.84 -14.05 0.17
N LEU A 29 4.49 -13.10 0.83
CA LEU A 29 3.96 -11.77 1.10
C LEU A 29 4.71 -10.75 0.26
N VAL A 30 4.00 -9.85 -0.40
CA VAL A 30 4.56 -8.59 -0.89
C VAL A 30 4.02 -7.47 -0.03
N SER A 31 4.93 -6.79 0.69
CA SER A 31 4.64 -5.54 1.37
C SER A 31 4.97 -4.40 0.41
N GLY A 32 3.94 -3.87 -0.22
CA GLY A 32 4.05 -3.03 -1.42
C GLY A 32 4.28 -1.54 -1.17
N GLY A 33 4.85 -1.18 -0.02
CA GLY A 33 5.15 0.19 0.37
C GLY A 33 4.14 0.79 1.33
N ASP A 34 4.49 1.97 1.85
CA ASP A 34 3.74 2.74 2.84
C ASP A 34 3.37 1.91 4.08
N VAL A 35 4.41 1.27 4.63
CA VAL A 35 4.26 0.30 5.73
C VAL A 35 3.98 0.99 7.05
N PHE A 36 4.81 1.98 7.39
CA PHE A 36 4.87 2.48 8.78
C PHE A 36 4.35 3.92 8.94
N SER A 37 3.96 4.61 7.89
CA SER A 37 3.41 5.97 7.94
C SER A 37 2.03 6.02 8.63
N GLY A 38 2.00 5.83 9.95
CA GLY A 38 0.78 5.80 10.74
C GLY A 38 1.02 5.49 12.22
N PRO A 39 -0.03 5.13 12.98
CA PRO A 39 -0.01 5.17 14.45
C PRO A 39 0.84 4.11 15.16
N MET A 40 1.13 2.97 14.54
CA MET A 40 1.90 1.85 15.13
C MET A 40 3.04 1.39 14.20
N PRO A 41 4.02 2.27 13.89
CA PRO A 41 5.01 2.03 12.85
C PRO A 41 5.99 0.90 13.19
N ALA A 42 6.54 0.90 14.39
CA ALA A 42 7.54 -0.08 14.81
C ALA A 42 6.95 -1.49 14.93
N GLU A 43 5.75 -1.59 15.49
CA GLU A 43 5.01 -2.84 15.66
C GLU A 43 4.62 -3.44 14.31
N THR A 44 4.12 -2.61 13.38
CA THR A 44 3.77 -3.01 12.02
C THR A 44 4.99 -3.56 11.27
N LEU A 45 6.11 -2.84 11.33
CA LEU A 45 7.37 -3.28 10.74
C LEU A 45 7.86 -4.60 11.37
N ALA A 46 7.85 -4.69 12.69
CA ALA A 46 8.26 -5.91 13.41
C ALA A 46 7.40 -7.11 13.03
N ARG A 47 6.08 -6.90 12.90
CA ARG A 47 5.14 -7.95 12.54
C ARG A 47 5.39 -8.51 11.14
N LEU A 48 5.59 -7.65 10.15
CA LEU A 48 5.92 -8.07 8.78
C LEU A 48 7.29 -8.75 8.71
N ARG A 49 8.30 -8.22 9.37
CA ARG A 49 9.64 -8.84 9.44
C ARG A 49 9.64 -10.22 10.08
N GLY A 50 8.67 -10.53 10.94
CA GLY A 50 8.48 -11.85 11.53
C GLY A 50 8.25 -12.97 10.51
N PHE A 51 7.85 -12.65 9.26
CA PHE A 51 7.73 -13.61 8.17
C PHE A 51 9.07 -14.01 7.52
N GLY A 52 10.16 -13.34 7.88
CA GLY A 52 11.51 -13.67 7.40
C GLY A 52 11.61 -13.61 5.87
N SER A 53 12.11 -14.68 5.24
CA SER A 53 12.27 -14.75 3.78
C SER A 53 10.97 -14.86 2.99
N ARG A 54 9.84 -15.04 3.66
CA ARG A 54 8.52 -15.09 2.99
C ARG A 54 7.98 -13.70 2.63
N VAL A 55 8.52 -12.62 3.20
CA VAL A 55 8.09 -11.26 2.89
C VAL A 55 9.10 -10.58 1.96
N HIS A 56 8.58 -9.97 0.90
CA HIS A 56 9.28 -9.11 -0.04
C HIS A 56 8.81 -7.68 0.18
N PHE A 57 9.73 -6.80 0.56
CA PHE A 57 9.43 -5.39 0.79
C PHE A 57 9.69 -4.56 -0.47
N ILE A 58 8.81 -3.62 -0.73
CA ILE A 58 8.94 -2.55 -1.72
C ILE A 58 8.84 -1.23 -0.97
N ARG A 59 9.63 -0.24 -1.37
CA ARG A 59 9.58 1.08 -0.77
C ARG A 59 8.41 1.88 -1.36
N GLY A 60 7.57 2.43 -0.49
CA GLY A 60 6.57 3.42 -0.81
C GLY A 60 7.07 4.85 -0.62
N ASN A 61 6.29 5.82 -1.05
CA ASN A 61 6.64 7.23 -0.91
C ASN A 61 6.65 7.67 0.56
N ALA A 62 5.75 7.14 1.39
CA ALA A 62 5.72 7.48 2.81
C ALA A 62 6.73 6.68 3.66
N ASP A 63 7.50 5.78 3.05
CA ASP A 63 8.60 5.05 3.70
C ASP A 63 9.94 5.79 3.61
N ARG A 64 9.98 6.99 3.04
CA ARG A 64 11.19 7.82 2.90
C ARG A 64 10.90 9.29 3.14
N ASP A 65 11.95 10.06 3.37
CA ASP A 65 11.85 11.51 3.49
C ASP A 65 11.56 12.14 2.13
N LEU A 66 10.45 12.86 2.05
CA LEU A 66 10.02 13.62 0.87
C LEU A 66 10.16 15.13 1.05
N GLY A 67 10.68 15.58 2.21
CA GLY A 67 10.72 17.02 2.55
C GLY A 67 11.01 17.96 1.38
N PRO A 68 10.64 19.25 1.50
CA PRO A 68 10.09 19.91 2.67
C PRO A 68 8.58 19.69 2.85
N TYR A 69 8.16 19.47 4.08
CA TYR A 69 6.75 19.29 4.43
C TYR A 69 6.06 20.58 4.83
N GLU A 70 4.76 20.70 4.57
CA GLU A 70 3.89 21.63 5.26
C GLU A 70 3.91 21.34 6.78
N GLU A 71 3.64 22.35 7.62
CA GLU A 71 3.80 22.25 9.07
C GLU A 71 3.07 21.05 9.68
N ARG A 72 1.81 20.78 9.27
CA ARG A 72 1.01 19.63 9.76
C ARG A 72 1.63 18.28 9.43
N TRP A 73 2.18 18.14 8.22
CA TRP A 73 2.84 16.90 7.78
C TRP A 73 4.19 16.74 8.43
N ARG A 74 4.89 17.84 8.71
CA ARG A 74 6.17 17.84 9.42
C ARG A 74 6.03 17.25 10.81
N ALA A 75 5.02 17.66 11.60
CA ALA A 75 4.79 17.12 12.93
C ALA A 75 4.56 15.59 12.91
N ARG A 76 3.81 15.09 11.93
CA ARG A 76 3.60 13.65 11.73
C ARG A 76 4.90 12.93 11.34
N TYR A 77 5.65 13.51 10.42
CA TYR A 77 6.93 12.96 9.98
C TYR A 77 7.95 12.91 11.12
N GLU A 78 8.13 14.01 11.86
CA GLU A 78 9.03 14.07 13.00
C GLU A 78 8.63 13.06 14.08
N TRP A 79 7.35 12.94 14.36
CA TRP A 79 6.83 11.91 15.27
C TRP A 79 7.16 10.51 14.78
N LEU A 80 6.89 10.22 13.51
CA LEU A 80 7.15 8.92 12.88
C LEU A 80 8.64 8.55 12.95
N MET A 81 9.50 9.50 12.61
CA MET A 81 10.95 9.30 12.68
C MET A 81 11.44 8.98 14.10
N ALA A 82 10.78 9.53 15.12
CA ALA A 82 11.09 9.24 16.52
C ALA A 82 10.61 7.85 16.99
N GLN A 83 9.71 7.18 16.28
CA GLN A 83 9.22 5.83 16.63
C GLN A 83 10.14 4.72 16.11
N LEU A 84 10.99 5.01 15.15
CA LEU A 84 11.86 4.01 14.52
C LEU A 84 13.32 4.19 14.97
N THR A 85 14.04 3.07 15.13
CA THR A 85 15.47 3.14 15.39
C THR A 85 16.27 3.50 14.13
N PRO A 86 17.52 4.00 14.26
CA PRO A 86 18.37 4.24 13.09
C PRO A 86 18.56 3.02 12.19
N GLU A 87 18.61 1.81 12.76
CA GLU A 87 18.72 0.57 12.00
C GLU A 87 17.43 0.26 11.22
N GLN A 88 16.26 0.58 11.78
CA GLN A 88 14.99 0.44 11.10
C GLN A 88 14.90 1.43 9.92
N HIS A 89 15.31 2.67 10.12
CA HIS A 89 15.39 3.67 9.02
C HIS A 89 16.30 3.20 7.89
N ALA A 90 17.53 2.79 8.21
CA ALA A 90 18.46 2.30 7.21
C ALA A 90 17.91 1.07 6.45
N LEU A 91 17.16 0.21 7.13
CA LEU A 91 16.51 -0.94 6.51
C LEU A 91 15.44 -0.51 5.50
N THR A 92 14.57 0.42 5.85
CA THR A 92 13.46 0.86 4.98
C THR A 92 13.96 1.65 3.78
N GLU A 93 14.99 2.47 3.95
CA GLU A 93 15.66 3.17 2.85
C GLU A 93 16.30 2.22 1.84
N ALA A 94 16.75 1.04 2.30
CA ALA A 94 17.35 0.01 1.45
C ALA A 94 16.33 -0.84 0.68
N TRP A 95 15.04 -0.70 0.92
CA TRP A 95 14.04 -1.45 0.17
C TRP A 95 14.05 -1.08 -1.32
N PRO A 96 13.94 -2.09 -2.21
CA PRO A 96 13.92 -1.83 -3.64
C PRO A 96 12.63 -1.10 -4.05
N PRO A 97 12.66 -0.33 -5.14
CA PRO A 97 11.44 0.30 -5.68
C PRO A 97 10.49 -0.70 -6.35
N THR A 98 11.01 -1.84 -6.79
CA THR A 98 10.23 -2.89 -7.46
C THR A 98 10.75 -4.28 -7.10
N VAL A 99 9.85 -5.27 -7.15
CA VAL A 99 10.19 -6.70 -7.04
C VAL A 99 9.48 -7.46 -8.14
N THR A 100 10.14 -8.47 -8.74
CA THR A 100 9.50 -9.37 -9.71
C THR A 100 9.47 -10.79 -9.15
N LEU A 101 8.29 -11.41 -9.15
CA LEU A 101 8.07 -12.78 -8.68
C LEU A 101 7.39 -13.63 -9.76
N GLU A 102 7.61 -14.95 -9.72
CA GLU A 102 6.84 -15.92 -10.50
C GLU A 102 5.57 -16.28 -9.74
N VAL A 103 4.43 -15.79 -10.22
CA VAL A 103 3.10 -16.02 -9.62
C VAL A 103 2.36 -17.07 -10.43
N ASP A 104 1.78 -18.08 -9.76
CA ASP A 104 1.03 -19.13 -10.42
C ASP A 104 -0.11 -18.54 -11.26
N GLY A 105 -0.25 -18.97 -12.50
CA GLY A 105 -1.27 -18.49 -13.43
C GLY A 105 -1.01 -17.12 -14.05
N LEU A 106 -0.25 -16.24 -13.38
CA LEU A 106 0.07 -14.89 -13.86
C LEU A 106 1.48 -14.77 -14.47
N GLY A 107 2.37 -15.75 -14.19
CA GLY A 107 3.76 -15.74 -14.63
C GLY A 107 4.59 -14.68 -13.92
N ARG A 108 5.60 -14.16 -14.63
CA ARG A 108 6.45 -13.08 -14.12
C ARG A 108 5.61 -11.83 -13.89
N THR A 109 5.49 -11.45 -12.63
CA THR A 109 4.67 -10.33 -12.15
C THR A 109 5.57 -9.30 -11.49
N LEU A 110 5.49 -8.05 -11.95
CA LEU A 110 6.19 -6.92 -11.37
C LEU A 110 5.32 -6.29 -10.28
N PHE A 111 5.92 -6.04 -9.13
CA PHE A 111 5.32 -5.32 -8.01
C PHE A 111 6.04 -4.00 -7.83
N CYS A 112 5.31 -2.91 -7.68
CA CYS A 112 5.81 -1.55 -7.41
C CYS A 112 4.83 -0.85 -6.45
N HIS A 113 5.23 0.29 -5.86
CA HIS A 113 4.31 1.03 -5.00
C HIS A 113 3.28 1.82 -5.84
N GLY A 114 3.68 2.88 -6.49
CA GLY A 114 2.83 3.69 -7.37
C GLY A 114 2.89 3.20 -8.82
N THR A 115 4.02 3.41 -9.49
CA THR A 115 4.29 2.92 -10.85
C THR A 115 5.64 2.22 -10.91
N PRO A 116 5.94 1.47 -11.99
CA PRO A 116 7.26 0.85 -12.17
C PRO A 116 8.45 1.82 -12.16
N ARG A 117 8.20 3.09 -12.41
CA ARG A 117 9.24 4.15 -12.51
C ARG A 117 9.21 5.16 -11.37
N SER A 118 8.15 5.19 -10.55
CA SER A 118 8.01 6.19 -9.49
C SER A 118 7.08 5.71 -8.38
N ASP A 119 7.48 5.93 -7.13
CA ASP A 119 6.64 5.70 -5.95
C ASP A 119 5.63 6.83 -5.70
N LEU A 120 5.77 7.98 -6.39
CA LEU A 120 4.87 9.14 -6.30
C LEU A 120 3.83 9.20 -7.42
N GLU A 121 4.13 8.58 -8.56
CA GLU A 121 3.23 8.61 -9.71
C GLU A 121 2.07 7.65 -9.50
N ALA A 122 0.83 8.15 -9.64
CA ALA A 122 -0.39 7.39 -9.42
C ALA A 122 -0.91 6.73 -10.71
N ILE A 123 -1.40 5.49 -10.59
CA ILE A 123 -2.30 4.84 -11.54
C ILE A 123 -3.64 4.64 -10.84
N THR A 124 -4.71 5.11 -11.46
CA THR A 124 -6.08 4.95 -10.96
C THR A 124 -6.92 4.11 -11.92
N ALA A 125 -8.13 3.74 -11.49
CA ALA A 125 -9.08 3.05 -12.34
C ALA A 125 -9.45 3.87 -13.59
N VAL A 126 -9.34 5.20 -13.54
CA VAL A 126 -9.71 6.14 -14.61
C VAL A 126 -8.52 6.73 -15.37
N THR A 127 -7.29 6.33 -15.04
CA THR A 127 -6.10 6.75 -15.81
C THR A 127 -6.28 6.43 -17.30
N SER A 128 -6.02 7.41 -18.16
CA SER A 128 -6.21 7.23 -19.60
C SER A 128 -5.30 6.13 -20.17
N ASP A 129 -5.76 5.44 -21.20
CA ASP A 129 -4.98 4.38 -21.86
C ASP A 129 -3.65 4.92 -22.42
N GLU A 130 -3.64 6.15 -22.94
CA GLU A 130 -2.44 6.78 -23.46
C GLU A 130 -1.40 6.97 -22.36
N ARG A 131 -1.81 7.52 -21.19
CA ARG A 131 -0.94 7.72 -20.04
C ARG A 131 -0.44 6.38 -19.50
N LEU A 132 -1.32 5.39 -19.39
CA LEU A 132 -0.98 4.06 -18.90
C LEU A 132 0.06 3.36 -19.79
N ARG A 133 -0.08 3.46 -21.16
CA ARG A 133 0.95 2.97 -22.09
C ARG A 133 2.29 3.66 -21.91
N GLY A 134 2.28 4.96 -21.64
CA GLY A 134 3.50 5.72 -21.37
C GLY A 134 4.19 5.27 -20.08
N ILE A 135 3.42 5.00 -19.02
CA ILE A 135 3.93 4.49 -17.74
C ILE A 135 4.55 3.10 -17.91
N LEU A 136 3.91 2.23 -18.68
CA LEU A 136 4.29 0.83 -18.84
C LEU A 136 5.28 0.55 -19.98
N SER A 137 5.72 1.57 -20.71
CA SER A 137 6.49 1.42 -21.98
C SER A 137 7.81 0.63 -21.84
N GLU A 138 8.44 0.64 -20.68
CA GLU A 138 9.68 -0.08 -20.40
C GLU A 138 9.49 -1.41 -19.66
N VAL A 139 8.25 -1.74 -19.28
CA VAL A 139 7.91 -2.96 -18.53
C VAL A 139 7.89 -4.16 -19.47
N ARG A 140 8.51 -5.25 -19.06
CA ARG A 140 8.57 -6.50 -19.81
C ARG A 140 7.60 -7.58 -19.30
N GLU A 141 7.20 -7.45 -18.07
CA GLU A 141 6.23 -8.32 -17.41
C GLU A 141 4.83 -8.03 -17.96
N ARG A 142 4.01 -9.09 -18.05
CA ARG A 142 2.61 -8.94 -18.51
C ARG A 142 1.67 -8.50 -17.41
N THR A 143 2.08 -8.64 -16.16
CA THR A 143 1.29 -8.27 -14.99
C THR A 143 2.09 -7.32 -14.11
N VAL A 144 1.47 -6.20 -13.77
CA VAL A 144 1.97 -5.20 -12.81
C VAL A 144 0.99 -5.11 -11.66
N VAL A 145 1.49 -5.15 -10.43
CA VAL A 145 0.70 -4.97 -9.22
C VAL A 145 1.20 -3.73 -8.49
N CYS A 146 0.30 -2.85 -8.12
CA CYS A 146 0.59 -1.60 -7.43
C CYS A 146 -0.37 -1.34 -6.27
N GLY A 147 -0.18 -0.24 -5.56
CA GLY A 147 -1.00 0.33 -4.49
C GLY A 147 -1.11 1.85 -4.63
N HIS A 148 -0.70 2.59 -3.58
CA HIS A 148 -0.56 4.05 -3.55
C HIS A 148 -1.88 4.85 -3.65
N THR A 149 -2.80 4.43 -4.50
CA THR A 149 -4.10 5.10 -4.69
C THR A 149 -5.22 4.51 -3.82
N HIS A 150 -4.90 3.50 -3.00
CA HIS A 150 -5.72 2.93 -1.93
C HIS A 150 -7.08 2.35 -2.36
N HIS A 151 -7.31 2.13 -3.65
CA HIS A 151 -8.54 1.50 -4.15
C HIS A 151 -8.22 0.36 -5.11
N GLN A 152 -9.01 -0.71 -5.04
CA GLN A 152 -8.80 -1.90 -5.84
C GLN A 152 -9.29 -1.68 -7.27
N PHE A 153 -8.49 -2.10 -8.24
CA PHE A 153 -8.91 -2.23 -9.63
C PHE A 153 -8.08 -3.27 -10.37
N ASP A 154 -8.63 -3.75 -11.48
CA ASP A 154 -8.00 -4.68 -12.40
C ASP A 154 -8.27 -4.21 -13.83
N ARG A 155 -7.23 -3.82 -14.52
CA ARG A 155 -7.33 -3.30 -15.89
C ARG A 155 -6.42 -4.06 -16.82
N VAL A 156 -6.92 -4.30 -18.00
CA VAL A 156 -6.13 -4.85 -19.11
C VAL A 156 -5.98 -3.77 -20.17
N ILE A 157 -4.75 -3.52 -20.56
CA ILE A 157 -4.41 -2.64 -21.67
C ILE A 157 -3.44 -3.37 -22.61
N ASP A 158 -3.81 -3.44 -23.88
CA ASP A 158 -3.09 -4.23 -24.88
C ASP A 158 -2.87 -5.68 -24.39
N ASN A 159 -1.63 -6.06 -24.05
CA ASN A 159 -1.27 -7.38 -23.52
C ASN A 159 -0.82 -7.35 -22.06
N MET A 160 -1.05 -6.26 -21.36
CA MET A 160 -0.63 -6.06 -19.99
C MET A 160 -1.84 -5.96 -19.05
N ARG A 161 -1.73 -6.56 -17.87
CA ARG A 161 -2.71 -6.47 -16.78
C ARG A 161 -2.12 -5.60 -15.67
N VAL A 162 -2.87 -4.61 -15.23
CA VAL A 162 -2.50 -3.72 -14.12
C VAL A 162 -3.50 -3.89 -13.00
N ILE A 163 -3.01 -4.23 -11.83
CA ILE A 163 -3.81 -4.56 -10.65
C ILE A 163 -3.40 -3.61 -9.53
N ASN A 164 -4.36 -2.92 -8.95
CA ASN A 164 -4.13 -2.26 -7.67
C ASN A 164 -4.71 -3.13 -6.55
N ALA A 165 -3.89 -3.45 -5.57
CA ALA A 165 -4.28 -4.35 -4.49
C ALA A 165 -5.18 -3.68 -3.43
N GLY A 166 -5.37 -2.36 -3.49
CA GLY A 166 -6.05 -1.58 -2.47
C GLY A 166 -5.12 -1.22 -1.30
N SER A 167 -5.69 -0.88 -0.17
CA SER A 167 -4.95 -0.51 1.05
C SER A 167 -5.41 -1.35 2.24
N VAL A 168 -4.44 -1.92 2.96
CA VAL A 168 -4.70 -2.64 4.22
C VAL A 168 -5.08 -1.65 5.33
N GLY A 169 -4.41 -0.50 5.39
CA GLY A 169 -4.47 0.38 6.55
C GLY A 169 -5.24 1.69 6.35
N MET A 170 -5.57 2.06 5.10
CA MET A 170 -6.24 3.34 4.79
C MET A 170 -7.01 3.25 3.47
N PRO A 171 -8.00 2.36 3.34
CA PRO A 171 -8.69 2.14 2.07
C PRO A 171 -9.56 3.33 1.64
N TYR A 172 -9.68 3.50 0.32
CA TYR A 172 -10.63 4.42 -0.32
C TYR A 172 -11.62 3.59 -1.15
N GLU A 173 -12.52 2.88 -0.45
CA GLU A 173 -13.47 1.92 -1.03
C GLU A 173 -14.94 2.21 -0.65
N GLY A 174 -15.18 3.34 0.04
CA GLY A 174 -16.51 3.69 0.54
C GLY A 174 -17.01 2.80 1.67
N GLN A 175 -16.29 1.76 2.03
CA GLN A 175 -16.62 0.84 3.12
C GLN A 175 -15.39 0.55 3.99
N PRO A 176 -15.54 0.55 5.32
CA PRO A 176 -14.47 0.16 6.23
C PRO A 176 -14.00 -1.27 6.00
N GLY A 177 -12.73 -1.54 6.27
CA GLY A 177 -12.11 -2.86 6.16
C GLY A 177 -10.64 -2.74 5.77
N ALA A 178 -9.97 -3.87 5.64
CA ALA A 178 -8.62 -3.97 5.11
C ALA A 178 -8.66 -4.62 3.73
N TYR A 179 -8.17 -3.93 2.71
CA TYR A 179 -8.26 -4.38 1.32
C TYR A 179 -6.88 -4.85 0.83
N TRP A 180 -6.86 -6.02 0.21
CA TRP A 180 -5.65 -6.66 -0.28
C TRP A 180 -5.97 -7.63 -1.43
N ALA A 181 -4.96 -8.17 -2.09
CA ALA A 181 -5.15 -9.13 -3.16
C ALA A 181 -4.38 -10.44 -2.90
N LEU A 182 -5.04 -11.58 -3.11
CA LEU A 182 -4.39 -12.88 -3.21
C LEU A 182 -4.21 -13.23 -4.68
N LEU A 183 -2.97 -13.45 -5.08
CA LEU A 183 -2.57 -13.73 -6.45
C LEU A 183 -2.12 -15.18 -6.59
N GLY A 184 -2.59 -15.83 -7.63
CA GLY A 184 -2.26 -17.22 -7.97
C GLY A 184 -3.35 -18.23 -7.57
N PRO A 185 -3.96 -18.96 -8.57
CA PRO A 185 -3.65 -18.87 -10.01
C PRO A 185 -4.31 -17.71 -10.76
N ASP A 186 -5.23 -17.01 -10.14
CA ASP A 186 -5.87 -15.80 -10.64
C ASP A 186 -5.74 -14.66 -9.60
N VAL A 187 -6.42 -13.57 -9.82
CA VAL A 187 -6.48 -12.42 -8.90
C VAL A 187 -7.75 -12.51 -8.08
N GLU A 188 -7.60 -12.55 -6.77
CA GLU A 188 -8.69 -12.54 -5.82
C GLU A 188 -8.59 -11.29 -4.95
N PHE A 189 -9.46 -10.31 -5.18
CA PHE A 189 -9.60 -9.17 -4.29
C PHE A 189 -10.26 -9.58 -2.99
N ARG A 190 -9.68 -9.17 -1.89
CA ARG A 190 -10.11 -9.47 -0.54
C ARG A 190 -10.42 -8.20 0.24
N ARG A 191 -11.46 -8.28 1.06
CA ARG A 191 -11.79 -7.33 2.10
C ARG A 191 -11.90 -8.09 3.42
N THR A 192 -11.01 -7.79 4.35
CA THR A 192 -11.02 -8.37 5.69
C THR A 192 -11.66 -7.39 6.65
N GLU A 193 -12.65 -7.86 7.41
CA GLU A 193 -13.26 -7.09 8.48
C GLU A 193 -12.44 -7.23 9.77
N TYR A 194 -12.36 -6.15 10.53
CA TYR A 194 -11.71 -6.15 11.84
C TYR A 194 -12.45 -5.23 12.81
N ASP A 195 -12.17 -5.35 14.09
CA ASP A 195 -12.81 -4.53 15.13
C ASP A 195 -12.34 -3.08 15.04
N LEU A 196 -13.13 -2.24 14.37
CA LEU A 196 -12.84 -0.81 14.18
C LEU A 196 -12.85 -0.04 15.50
N ALA A 197 -13.67 -0.43 16.47
CA ALA A 197 -13.71 0.23 17.76
C ALA A 197 -12.44 -0.06 18.55
N ALA A 198 -12.01 -1.32 18.60
CA ALA A 198 -10.74 -1.68 19.20
C ALA A 198 -9.54 -1.06 18.49
N ALA A 199 -9.59 -0.94 17.15
CA ALA A 199 -8.55 -0.26 16.37
C ALA A 199 -8.48 1.23 16.70
N ALA A 200 -9.64 1.91 16.80
CA ALA A 200 -9.72 3.31 17.19
C ALA A 200 -9.15 3.55 18.59
N ASP A 201 -9.49 2.68 19.55
CA ASP A 201 -8.95 2.77 20.90
C ASP A 201 -7.44 2.51 20.94
N ALA A 202 -6.93 1.57 20.15
CA ALA A 202 -5.51 1.33 20.00
C ALA A 202 -4.78 2.55 19.42
N ILE A 203 -5.36 3.22 18.40
CA ILE A 203 -4.81 4.45 17.82
C ILE A 203 -4.79 5.59 18.85
N ARG A 204 -5.87 5.79 19.61
CA ARG A 204 -5.93 6.81 20.67
C ARG A 204 -4.93 6.56 21.80
N ALA A 205 -4.58 5.30 22.06
CA ALA A 205 -3.61 4.94 23.06
C ALA A 205 -2.17 5.25 22.64
N THR A 206 -1.92 5.52 21.36
CA THR A 206 -0.61 5.99 20.88
C THR A 206 -0.47 7.50 21.08
N SER A 207 0.76 8.02 20.93
CA SER A 207 1.01 9.47 20.86
C SER A 207 0.98 10.02 19.43
N TYR A 208 0.31 9.31 18.50
CA TYR A 208 0.21 9.72 17.10
C TYR A 208 -0.49 11.08 16.98
N PRO A 209 0.08 12.03 16.21
CA PRO A 209 -0.55 13.33 16.01
C PRO A 209 -1.90 13.20 15.26
N ASP A 210 -2.93 13.90 15.75
CA ASP A 210 -4.27 13.91 15.18
C ASP A 210 -4.91 12.52 14.98
N PRO A 211 -5.03 11.70 16.05
CA PRO A 211 -5.53 10.34 15.95
C PRO A 211 -6.98 10.27 15.40
N GLU A 212 -7.82 11.27 15.68
CA GLU A 212 -9.22 11.28 15.24
C GLU A 212 -9.35 11.42 13.71
N GLU A 213 -8.48 12.19 13.03
CA GLU A 213 -8.46 12.25 11.57
C GLU A 213 -8.15 10.87 10.97
N LYS A 214 -7.19 10.13 11.56
CA LYS A 214 -6.88 8.77 11.12
C LYS A 214 -8.05 7.82 11.35
N ILE A 215 -8.72 7.92 12.50
CA ILE A 215 -9.88 7.09 12.85
C ILE A 215 -11.05 7.39 11.92
N GLU A 216 -11.29 8.65 11.57
CA GLU A 216 -12.34 9.03 10.63
C GLU A 216 -12.12 8.38 9.26
N LEU A 217 -10.90 8.41 8.73
CA LEU A 217 -10.55 7.73 7.47
C LEU A 217 -10.80 6.22 7.51
N LEU A 218 -10.64 5.58 8.67
CA LEU A 218 -10.89 4.14 8.82
C LEU A 218 -12.36 3.79 8.94
N THR A 219 -13.15 4.65 9.58
CA THR A 219 -14.57 4.39 9.90
C THR A 219 -15.52 4.93 8.84
N SER A 220 -15.08 5.92 8.06
CA SER A 220 -15.85 6.60 7.01
C SER A 220 -14.94 6.88 5.80
N PRO A 221 -14.41 5.85 5.14
CA PRO A 221 -13.47 6.02 4.04
C PRO A 221 -14.16 6.67 2.83
N HIS A 222 -13.38 7.46 2.07
CA HIS A 222 -13.80 7.98 0.76
C HIS A 222 -14.17 6.84 -0.19
N SER A 223 -15.06 7.11 -1.15
CA SER A 223 -15.37 6.15 -2.20
C SER A 223 -14.22 6.00 -3.19
N ALA A 224 -14.14 4.84 -3.87
CA ALA A 224 -13.14 4.58 -4.89
C ALA A 224 -13.26 5.56 -6.08
N GLU A 225 -14.48 5.95 -6.43
CA GLU A 225 -14.74 6.87 -7.53
C GLU A 225 -14.21 8.27 -7.21
N GLU A 226 -14.58 8.84 -6.04
CA GLU A 226 -14.10 10.15 -5.58
C GLU A 226 -12.57 10.18 -5.45
N ALA A 227 -11.99 9.13 -4.86
CA ALA A 227 -10.55 9.04 -4.71
C ALA A 227 -9.83 8.95 -6.06
N ALA A 228 -10.34 8.12 -6.99
CA ALA A 228 -9.76 7.98 -8.31
C ALA A 228 -9.77 9.31 -9.10
N GLU A 229 -10.86 10.06 -9.06
CA GLU A 229 -10.97 11.37 -9.73
C GLU A 229 -10.00 12.38 -9.14
N VAL A 230 -9.95 12.51 -7.82
CA VAL A 230 -9.06 13.46 -7.13
C VAL A 230 -7.58 13.11 -7.38
N LEU A 231 -7.21 11.84 -7.27
CA LEU A 231 -5.83 11.40 -7.45
C LEU A 231 -5.40 11.50 -8.92
N GLU A 232 -6.29 11.22 -9.88
CA GLU A 232 -5.98 11.41 -11.30
C GLU A 232 -5.77 12.89 -11.63
N GLN A 233 -6.61 13.78 -11.10
CA GLN A 233 -6.46 15.22 -11.28
C GLN A 233 -5.10 15.70 -10.73
N ARG A 234 -4.72 15.30 -9.50
CA ARG A 234 -3.41 15.63 -8.92
C ARG A 234 -2.26 15.10 -9.75
N ALA A 235 -2.37 13.87 -10.23
CA ALA A 235 -1.36 13.27 -11.09
C ALA A 235 -1.16 14.01 -12.42
N LEU A 236 -2.23 14.55 -13.00
CA LEU A 236 -2.17 15.39 -14.21
C LEU A 236 -1.54 16.77 -13.95
N GLU A 237 -1.69 17.28 -12.75
CA GLU A 237 -1.10 18.56 -12.29
C GLU A 237 0.36 18.39 -11.84
N GLY A 238 0.88 17.17 -11.79
CA GLY A 238 2.23 16.85 -11.29
C GLY A 238 2.37 17.05 -9.78
N VAL A 239 1.27 16.97 -9.05
CA VAL A 239 1.21 17.05 -7.59
C VAL A 239 1.25 15.62 -7.04
N PRO A 240 2.22 15.27 -6.19
CA PRO A 240 2.33 13.94 -5.59
C PRO A 240 1.22 13.66 -4.56
#